data_aae243d891a6b671439de098d13c62f2
#
_entry.id   aae243d891a6b671439de098d13c62f2
#
_cell.length_a   1.000
_cell.length_b   1.000
_cell.length_c   1.000
_cell.angle_alpha   90.00
_cell.angle_beta   90.00
_cell.angle_gamma   90.00
#
_symmetry.space_group_name_H-M   'P 1'
#
loop_
_entity.id
_entity.type
_entity.pdbx_description
1 polymer ?
#
loop_
_entity_poly.entity_id
_entity_poly.type
_entity_poly.pdbx_seq_one_letter_code
_entity_poly.pdbx_strand_id
1 'polypeptide(L)'
;KKLSTLTSGTSLNEKLLALPGVALVMVLFSTMLIVEVERSAPNATIKNGGDALWWALTTVTTVGYGDTFPVTGEGRLIASVLMLVGIALFGSMSAIVTSKLILPKETRDHEELRKEIRDLHAEIRELRRHLPDKPHDPHA
;
A
#
# COMPACT_ATOMS: atom_id res chain seq x y z
N LYS A 1 -28.62 -11.40 11.69
CA LYS A 1 -28.15 -10.50 12.76
C LYS A 1 -26.96 -11.19 13.45
N LYS A 2 -25.73 -11.09 12.92
CA LYS A 2 -24.42 -11.31 13.54
C LYS A 2 -23.37 -11.71 12.47
N LEU A 3 -23.08 -10.80 11.53
CA LEU A 3 -21.95 -10.97 10.60
C LEU A 3 -21.13 -9.66 10.43
N SER A 4 -21.36 -8.67 11.33
CA SER A 4 -20.70 -7.36 11.25
C SER A 4 -19.60 -7.13 12.29
N THR A 5 -19.03 -8.17 12.89
CA THR A 5 -18.03 -8.04 13.98
C THR A 5 -16.65 -8.58 13.63
N LEU A 6 -16.35 -8.88 12.38
CA LEU A 6 -15.01 -9.35 11.96
C LEU A 6 -14.15 -8.32 11.20
N THR A 7 -14.61 -7.09 11.07
CA THR A 7 -13.79 -5.95 10.62
C THR A 7 -13.45 -5.02 11.78
N SER A 8 -13.15 -5.59 12.94
CA SER A 8 -12.60 -4.86 14.08
C SER A 8 -11.20 -4.36 13.73
N GLY A 9 -11.09 -3.07 13.53
CA GLY A 9 -9.97 -2.23 13.29
C GLY A 9 -8.58 -2.71 13.71
N THR A 10 -7.94 -3.51 12.89
CA THR A 10 -6.49 -3.58 12.92
C THR A 10 -5.97 -2.19 12.59
N SER A 11 -5.26 -1.58 13.54
CA SER A 11 -4.71 -0.25 13.38
C SER A 11 -3.83 -0.23 12.10
N LEU A 12 -3.76 0.91 11.41
CA LEU A 12 -2.88 1.08 10.25
C LEU A 12 -1.44 0.62 10.55
N ASN A 13 -1.01 0.77 11.81
CA ASN A 13 0.30 0.33 12.28
C ASN A 13 0.45 -1.20 12.29
N GLU A 14 -0.59 -1.95 12.65
CA GLU A 14 -0.58 -3.41 12.61
C GLU A 14 -0.52 -3.93 11.17
N LYS A 15 -1.26 -3.31 10.24
CA LYS A 15 -1.19 -3.63 8.81
C LYS A 15 0.17 -3.30 8.21
N LEU A 16 0.80 -2.21 8.63
CA LEU A 16 2.14 -1.81 8.21
C LEU A 16 3.21 -2.81 8.63
N LEU A 17 3.10 -3.38 9.82
CA LEU A 17 4.03 -4.39 10.33
C LEU A 17 3.76 -5.79 9.75
N ALA A 18 2.51 -6.08 9.37
CA ALA A 18 2.14 -7.38 8.80
C ALA A 18 2.72 -7.59 7.39
N LEU A 19 2.78 -6.56 6.55
CA LEU A 19 3.27 -6.68 5.16
C LEU A 19 4.71 -7.16 5.04
N PRO A 20 5.71 -6.58 5.72
CA PRO A 20 7.08 -7.09 5.68
C PRO A 20 7.19 -8.48 6.32
N GLY A 21 6.36 -8.81 7.31
CA GLY A 21 6.29 -10.15 7.88
C GLY A 21 5.81 -11.19 6.88
N VAL A 22 4.77 -10.89 6.12
CA VAL A 22 4.27 -11.76 5.03
C VAL A 22 5.34 -11.91 3.94
N ALA A 23 6.01 -10.83 3.54
CA ALA A 23 7.09 -10.89 2.56
C ALA A 23 8.22 -11.81 3.02
N LEU A 24 8.64 -11.69 4.27
CA LEU A 24 9.69 -12.55 4.84
C LEU A 24 9.29 -14.02 4.84
N VAL A 25 8.07 -14.33 5.28
CA VAL A 25 7.54 -15.72 5.26
C VAL A 25 7.53 -16.27 3.84
N MET A 26 7.06 -15.49 2.87
CA MET A 26 7.00 -15.90 1.47
C MET A 26 8.40 -16.14 0.88
N VAL A 27 9.37 -15.28 1.19
CA VAL A 27 10.77 -15.45 0.76
C VAL A 27 11.34 -16.75 1.35
N LEU A 28 11.22 -16.96 2.65
CA LEU A 28 11.74 -18.16 3.30
C LEU A 28 11.08 -19.44 2.79
N PHE A 29 9.76 -19.42 2.61
CA PHE A 29 9.02 -20.56 2.08
C PHE A 29 9.42 -20.87 0.64
N SER A 30 9.50 -19.86 -0.23
CA SER A 30 9.96 -20.03 -1.61
C SER A 30 11.40 -20.53 -1.67
N THR A 31 12.29 -20.07 -0.79
CA THR A 31 13.68 -20.54 -0.68
C THR A 31 13.73 -22.04 -0.39
N MET A 32 12.92 -22.52 0.55
CA MET A 32 12.89 -23.95 0.88
C MET A 32 12.40 -24.80 -0.30
N LEU A 33 11.30 -24.38 -0.93
CA LEU A 33 10.72 -25.13 -2.05
C LEU A 33 11.64 -25.15 -3.27
N ILE A 34 12.23 -24.01 -3.64
CA ILE A 34 13.02 -23.88 -4.86
C ILE A 34 14.31 -24.70 -4.79
N VAL A 35 14.96 -24.76 -3.64
CA VAL A 35 16.18 -25.60 -3.45
C VAL A 35 15.86 -27.05 -3.71
N GLU A 36 14.75 -27.56 -3.18
CA GLU A 36 14.38 -28.96 -3.30
C GLU A 36 14.13 -29.35 -4.75
N VAL A 37 13.48 -28.48 -5.52
CA VAL A 37 13.11 -28.71 -6.91
C VAL A 37 14.29 -28.53 -7.88
N GLU A 38 15.15 -27.54 -7.61
CA GLU A 38 16.24 -27.18 -8.54
C GLU A 38 17.53 -27.97 -8.34
N ARG A 39 17.83 -28.40 -7.11
CA ARG A 39 19.13 -29.02 -6.79
C ARG A 39 19.50 -30.25 -7.63
N SER A 40 18.52 -30.95 -8.16
CA SER A 40 18.70 -32.16 -8.98
C SER A 40 18.74 -31.88 -10.48
N ALA A 41 18.49 -30.64 -10.91
CA ALA A 41 18.48 -30.30 -12.32
C ALA A 41 19.91 -30.18 -12.88
N PRO A 42 20.21 -30.73 -14.07
CA PRO A 42 21.57 -30.76 -14.65
C PRO A 42 22.18 -29.35 -14.82
N ASN A 43 21.37 -28.34 -15.11
CA ASN A 43 21.78 -26.97 -15.39
C ASN A 43 21.34 -25.98 -14.28
N ALA A 44 21.12 -26.48 -13.04
CA ALA A 44 20.66 -25.64 -11.94
C ALA A 44 21.64 -24.50 -11.64
N THR A 45 21.12 -23.30 -11.59
CA THR A 45 21.82 -22.12 -11.09
C THR A 45 21.63 -21.93 -9.59
N ILE A 46 20.55 -22.52 -9.06
CA ILE A 46 20.20 -22.54 -7.63
C ILE A 46 20.64 -23.90 -7.07
N LYS A 47 21.77 -23.96 -6.38
CA LYS A 47 22.38 -25.22 -5.90
C LYS A 47 22.28 -25.42 -4.39
N ASN A 48 22.09 -24.35 -3.65
CA ASN A 48 22.07 -24.35 -2.18
C ASN A 48 21.11 -23.28 -1.65
N GLY A 49 20.89 -23.27 -0.35
CA GLY A 49 20.01 -22.32 0.31
C GLY A 49 20.41 -20.86 0.17
N GLY A 50 21.72 -20.59 0.03
CA GLY A 50 22.22 -19.24 -0.21
C GLY A 50 21.81 -18.70 -1.57
N ASP A 51 22.01 -19.51 -2.63
CA ASP A 51 21.58 -19.15 -3.99
C ASP A 51 20.07 -18.93 -4.06
N ALA A 52 19.30 -19.80 -3.39
CA ALA A 52 17.86 -19.73 -3.36
C ALA A 52 17.35 -18.48 -2.61
N LEU A 53 17.97 -18.16 -1.48
CA LEU A 53 17.64 -16.97 -0.72
C LEU A 53 17.95 -15.68 -1.50
N TRP A 54 19.11 -15.65 -2.13
CA TRP A 54 19.51 -14.55 -3.01
C TRP A 54 18.52 -14.36 -4.16
N TRP A 55 18.20 -15.46 -4.86
CA TRP A 55 17.21 -15.44 -5.93
C TRP A 55 15.83 -14.95 -5.44
N ALA A 56 15.35 -15.46 -4.30
CA ALA A 56 14.03 -15.09 -3.79
C ALA A 56 13.98 -13.60 -3.39
N LEU A 57 15.05 -13.08 -2.76
CA LEU A 57 15.14 -11.66 -2.40
C LEU A 57 15.16 -10.77 -3.64
N THR A 58 16.00 -11.08 -4.63
CA THR A 58 16.09 -10.27 -5.86
C THR A 58 14.80 -10.33 -6.68
N THR A 59 14.08 -11.45 -6.61
CA THR A 59 12.80 -11.65 -7.30
C THR A 59 11.67 -10.88 -6.62
N VAL A 60 11.50 -11.03 -5.30
CA VAL A 60 10.41 -10.36 -4.56
C VAL A 60 10.56 -8.84 -4.55
N THR A 61 11.82 -8.34 -4.60
CA THR A 61 12.13 -6.91 -4.70
C THR A 61 12.09 -6.39 -6.13
N THR A 62 11.80 -7.24 -7.11
CA THR A 62 11.75 -6.91 -8.55
C THR A 62 13.09 -6.44 -9.14
N VAL A 63 14.22 -6.68 -8.47
CA VAL A 63 15.57 -6.35 -8.97
C VAL A 63 16.00 -7.30 -10.09
N GLY A 64 15.90 -8.63 -9.85
CA GLY A 64 16.10 -9.66 -10.86
C GLY A 64 17.43 -9.57 -11.61
N TYR A 65 18.58 -9.74 -10.94
CA TYR A 65 19.90 -9.67 -11.60
C TYR A 65 20.08 -10.71 -12.71
N GLY A 66 19.35 -11.85 -12.66
CA GLY A 66 19.42 -12.90 -13.67
C GLY A 66 20.67 -13.78 -13.56
N ASP A 67 21.40 -13.69 -12.49
CA ASP A 67 22.55 -14.53 -12.14
C ASP A 67 22.15 -15.90 -11.60
N THR A 68 21.01 -15.97 -10.93
CA THR A 68 20.34 -17.16 -10.41
C THR A 68 18.88 -17.16 -10.80
N PHE A 69 18.38 -18.29 -11.33
CA PHE A 69 16.99 -18.43 -11.76
C PHE A 69 16.59 -19.92 -11.83
N PRO A 70 15.29 -20.25 -11.68
CA PRO A 70 14.81 -21.61 -11.80
C PRO A 70 14.84 -22.10 -13.24
N VAL A 71 15.39 -23.32 -13.44
CA VAL A 71 15.47 -23.97 -14.75
C VAL A 71 14.40 -25.05 -14.94
N THR A 72 13.84 -25.61 -13.83
CA THR A 72 12.79 -26.63 -13.87
C THR A 72 11.40 -26.03 -14.11
N GLY A 73 10.45 -26.85 -14.56
CA GLY A 73 9.05 -26.43 -14.73
C GLY A 73 8.40 -26.09 -13.40
N GLU A 74 8.60 -26.92 -12.39
CA GLU A 74 8.08 -26.70 -11.03
C GLU A 74 8.72 -25.45 -10.40
N GLY A 75 10.01 -25.27 -10.58
CA GLY A 75 10.71 -24.06 -10.10
C GLY A 75 10.17 -22.78 -10.73
N ARG A 76 9.83 -22.81 -12.01
CA ARG A 76 9.20 -21.67 -12.70
C ARG A 76 7.78 -21.36 -12.20
N LEU A 77 7.03 -22.39 -11.79
CA LEU A 77 5.72 -22.17 -11.15
C LEU A 77 5.88 -21.48 -9.78
N ILE A 78 6.83 -21.95 -8.96
CA ILE A 78 7.15 -21.30 -7.67
C ILE A 78 7.56 -19.85 -7.91
N ALA A 79 8.42 -19.60 -8.90
CA ALA A 79 8.86 -18.27 -9.28
C ALA A 79 7.69 -17.37 -9.68
N SER A 80 6.76 -17.87 -10.48
CA SER A 80 5.58 -17.10 -10.93
C SER A 80 4.72 -16.65 -9.76
N VAL A 81 4.49 -17.55 -8.79
CA VAL A 81 3.73 -17.21 -7.57
C VAL A 81 4.47 -16.14 -6.75
N LEU A 82 5.79 -16.32 -6.54
CA LEU A 82 6.60 -15.37 -5.80
C LEU A 82 6.61 -13.98 -6.46
N MET A 83 6.70 -13.90 -7.78
CA MET A 83 6.66 -12.66 -8.55
C MET A 83 5.32 -11.93 -8.37
N LEU A 84 4.18 -12.63 -8.49
CA LEU A 84 2.85 -12.04 -8.31
C LEU A 84 2.66 -11.50 -6.90
N VAL A 85 3.08 -12.26 -5.90
CA VAL A 85 3.03 -11.84 -4.50
C VAL A 85 3.96 -10.66 -4.25
N GLY A 86 5.18 -10.67 -4.81
CA GLY A 86 6.15 -9.58 -4.71
C GLY A 86 5.58 -8.25 -5.22
N ILE A 87 4.98 -8.26 -6.41
CA ILE A 87 4.35 -7.06 -7.00
C ILE A 87 3.22 -6.53 -6.10
N ALA A 88 2.36 -7.42 -5.59
CA ALA A 88 1.26 -7.03 -4.72
C ALA A 88 1.74 -6.43 -3.39
N LEU A 89 2.78 -7.01 -2.78
CA LEU A 89 3.37 -6.51 -1.54
C LEU A 89 4.04 -5.14 -1.74
N PHE A 90 4.81 -4.99 -2.82
CA PHE A 90 5.51 -3.72 -3.12
C PHE A 90 4.53 -2.60 -3.41
N GLY A 91 3.49 -2.87 -4.20
CA GLY A 91 2.41 -1.92 -4.47
C GLY A 91 1.65 -1.49 -3.20
N SER A 92 1.35 -2.44 -2.33
CA SER A 92 0.70 -2.17 -1.05
C SER A 92 1.57 -1.30 -0.13
N MET A 93 2.87 -1.58 -0.06
CA MET A 93 3.82 -0.80 0.75
C MET A 93 3.95 0.63 0.24
N SER A 94 4.04 0.82 -1.07
CA SER A 94 4.07 2.13 -1.71
C SER A 94 2.79 2.93 -1.43
N ALA A 95 1.62 2.31 -1.53
CA ALA A 95 0.34 2.94 -1.23
C ALA A 95 0.25 3.42 0.23
N ILE A 96 0.76 2.64 1.19
CA ILE A 96 0.79 2.99 2.61
C ILE A 96 1.72 4.18 2.87
N VAL A 97 2.93 4.17 2.30
CA VAL A 97 3.88 5.29 2.42
C VAL A 97 3.27 6.57 1.85
N THR A 98 2.69 6.50 0.66
CA THR A 98 2.04 7.62 0.00
C THR A 98 0.89 8.18 0.84
N SER A 99 0.04 7.31 1.40
CA SER A 99 -1.09 7.74 2.24
C SER A 99 -0.65 8.49 3.50
N LYS A 100 0.48 8.09 4.11
CA LYS A 100 1.01 8.81 5.28
C LYS A 100 1.64 10.15 4.96
N LEU A 101 2.18 10.32 3.76
CA LEU A 101 2.83 11.57 3.35
C LEU A 101 1.81 12.60 2.83
N ILE A 102 0.77 12.17 2.13
CA ILE A 102 -0.17 13.05 1.44
C ILE A 102 -1.39 13.39 2.31
N LEU A 103 -2.01 12.40 2.96
CA LEU A 103 -3.25 12.59 3.72
C LEU A 103 -3.17 13.62 4.88
N PRO A 104 -2.07 13.72 5.67
CA PRO A 104 -2.02 14.71 6.74
C PRO A 104 -2.01 16.17 6.27
N LYS A 105 -1.55 16.41 5.06
CA LYS A 105 -1.49 17.78 4.49
C LYS A 105 -2.85 18.19 3.93
N GLU A 106 -3.50 17.30 3.22
CA GLU A 106 -4.80 17.54 2.58
C GLU A 106 -5.93 17.79 3.60
N THR A 107 -5.93 17.06 4.71
CA THR A 107 -6.91 17.28 5.79
C THR A 107 -6.70 18.60 6.52
N ARG A 108 -5.46 19.06 6.69
CA ARG A 108 -5.17 20.39 7.28
C ARG A 108 -5.61 21.52 6.37
N ASP A 109 -5.29 21.41 5.09
CA ASP A 109 -5.67 22.43 4.09
C ASP A 109 -7.21 22.56 3.98
N HIS A 110 -7.94 21.43 4.06
CA HIS A 110 -9.40 21.43 4.08
C HIS A 110 -10.00 22.02 5.37
N GLU A 111 -9.40 21.81 6.51
CA GLU A 111 -9.86 22.39 7.78
C GLU A 111 -9.61 23.89 7.81
N GLU A 112 -8.48 24.34 7.32
CA GLU A 112 -8.11 25.75 7.22
C GLU A 112 -9.05 26.49 6.27
N LEU A 113 -9.32 25.94 5.08
CA LEU A 113 -10.28 26.48 4.13
C LEU A 113 -11.70 26.53 4.69
N ARG A 114 -12.14 25.49 5.39
CA ARG A 114 -13.45 25.47 6.06
C ARG A 114 -13.56 26.53 7.18
N LYS A 115 -12.46 26.83 7.86
CA LYS A 115 -12.43 27.89 8.86
C LYS A 115 -12.57 29.26 8.21
N GLU A 116 -11.81 29.51 7.15
CA GLU A 116 -11.86 30.76 6.38
C GLU A 116 -13.26 31.01 5.79
N ILE A 117 -13.89 29.99 5.22
CA ILE A 117 -15.29 30.09 4.73
C ILE A 117 -16.26 30.42 5.87
N ARG A 118 -16.09 29.87 7.07
CA ARG A 118 -16.95 30.18 8.23
C ARG A 118 -16.78 31.61 8.70
N ASP A 119 -15.54 32.08 8.72
CA ASP A 119 -15.22 33.44 9.16
C ASP A 119 -15.77 34.48 8.18
N LEU A 120 -15.63 34.25 6.86
CA LEU A 120 -16.26 35.07 5.82
C LEU A 120 -17.78 35.07 5.91
N HIS A 121 -18.42 33.96 6.19
CA HIS A 121 -19.88 33.90 6.38
C HIS A 121 -20.33 34.65 7.66
N ALA A 122 -19.49 34.74 8.68
CA ALA A 122 -19.80 35.51 9.87
C ALA A 122 -19.73 37.02 9.57
N GLU A 123 -18.71 37.46 8.85
CA GLU A 123 -18.53 38.85 8.43
C GLU A 123 -19.64 39.33 7.50
N ILE A 124 -20.04 38.49 6.52
CA ILE A 124 -21.20 38.81 5.66
C ILE A 124 -22.48 38.94 6.46
N ARG A 125 -22.69 38.11 7.49
CA ARG A 125 -23.88 38.21 8.36
C ARG A 125 -23.88 39.50 9.18
N GLU A 126 -22.72 39.97 9.64
CA GLU A 126 -22.55 41.18 10.38
C GLU A 126 -22.78 42.42 9.50
N LEU A 127 -22.21 42.46 8.30
CA LEU A 127 -22.46 43.46 7.30
C LEU A 127 -23.93 43.56 6.92
N ARG A 128 -24.60 42.42 6.77
CA ARG A 128 -26.04 42.37 6.44
C ARG A 128 -26.93 42.93 7.56
N ARG A 129 -26.50 42.87 8.83
CA ARG A 129 -27.21 43.49 9.96
C ARG A 129 -27.08 45.00 9.97
N HIS A 130 -25.99 45.55 9.42
CA HIS A 130 -25.77 47.00 9.37
C HIS A 130 -26.33 47.63 8.08
N LEU A 131 -26.75 46.88 7.09
CA LEU A 131 -27.44 47.39 5.93
C LEU A 131 -28.90 47.64 6.29
N PRO A 132 -29.42 48.89 6.15
CA PRO A 132 -30.83 49.14 6.33
C PRO A 132 -31.64 48.35 5.29
N ASP A 133 -32.71 47.71 5.79
CA ASP A 133 -33.66 46.99 4.98
C ASP A 133 -34.26 47.99 3.97
N LYS A 134 -33.86 47.88 2.70
CA LYS A 134 -34.46 48.69 1.64
C LYS A 134 -35.90 48.20 1.50
N PRO A 135 -36.92 49.04 1.74
CA PRO A 135 -38.29 48.61 1.51
C PRO A 135 -38.42 48.19 0.05
N HIS A 136 -38.86 46.94 -0.13
CA HIS A 136 -39.22 46.41 -1.44
C HIS A 136 -40.36 47.26 -1.98
N ASP A 137 -40.06 48.15 -2.96
CA ASP A 137 -41.02 48.94 -3.67
C ASP A 137 -41.79 47.99 -4.62
N PRO A 138 -43.11 47.71 -4.36
CA PRO A 138 -43.86 46.76 -5.18
C PRO A 138 -44.31 47.33 -6.53
N HIS A 139 -43.82 48.54 -6.89
CA HIS A 139 -44.29 49.28 -8.07
C HIS A 139 -43.18 49.82 -8.97
N ALA A 140 -41.95 49.21 -8.96
CA ALA A 140 -40.91 49.55 -9.92
C ALA A 140 -40.77 48.47 -10.99
#